data_a204e01ea4afa7268c148a91f56dd878
#
_entry.id   a204e01ea4afa7268c148a91f56dd878
#
_cell.length_a   1.000
_cell.length_b   1.000
_cell.length_c   1.000
_cell.angle_alpha   90.00
_cell.angle_beta   90.00
_cell.angle_gamma   90.00
#
_symmetry.space_group_name_H-M   'P 1'
#
loop_
_entity.id
_entity.type
_entity.pdbx_description
1 polymer ?
#
loop_
_entity_poly.entity_id
_entity_poly.type
_entity_poly.pdbx_seq_one_letter_code
_entity_poly.pdbx_strand_id
1 'polypeptide(L)'
;ADMPNGVREALESLRAAGLKLAVGSSSKNARFILERLEAGQYFDAVCDGTQIARSKPHPEVFLKAAEMLGLPPAVCLVVEDAPAGLQAARAAGMDCAGVGGADWPFAPAYRLEDVTALPAVLRG
;
A
#
# COMPACT_ATOMS: atom_id res chain seq x y z
N ALA A 1 -20.63 2.40 -0.67
CA ALA A 1 -19.88 2.37 -1.93
C ALA A 1 -19.14 1.05 -2.08
N ASP A 2 -19.05 0.56 -3.31
CA ASP A 2 -18.39 -0.71 -3.60
C ASP A 2 -16.94 -0.48 -4.01
N MET A 3 -16.09 -1.47 -3.71
CA MET A 3 -14.74 -1.48 -4.24
C MET A 3 -14.75 -1.73 -5.74
N PRO A 4 -13.77 -1.21 -6.50
CA PRO A 4 -13.61 -1.52 -7.92
C PRO A 4 -13.55 -3.03 -8.15
N ASN A 5 -13.97 -3.46 -9.35
CA ASN A 5 -13.98 -4.88 -9.71
C ASN A 5 -12.61 -5.53 -9.54
N GLY A 6 -12.61 -6.70 -8.92
CA GLY A 6 -11.40 -7.49 -8.73
C GLY A 6 -10.54 -7.10 -7.52
N VAL A 7 -10.76 -5.94 -6.92
CA VAL A 7 -9.94 -5.49 -5.79
C VAL A 7 -10.17 -6.37 -4.56
N ARG A 8 -11.43 -6.67 -4.25
CA ARG A 8 -11.77 -7.55 -3.11
C ARG A 8 -11.10 -8.91 -3.25
N GLU A 9 -11.20 -9.51 -4.42
CA GLU A 9 -10.60 -10.81 -4.71
C GLU A 9 -9.08 -10.77 -4.62
N ALA A 10 -8.48 -9.66 -5.07
CA ALA A 10 -7.02 -9.47 -4.95
C ALA A 10 -6.59 -9.40 -3.48
N LEU A 11 -7.30 -8.64 -2.66
CA LEU A 11 -7.00 -8.54 -1.23
C LEU A 11 -7.16 -9.89 -0.53
N GLU A 12 -8.23 -10.62 -0.84
CA GLU A 12 -8.45 -11.97 -0.29
C GLU A 12 -7.33 -12.93 -0.71
N SER A 13 -6.90 -12.86 -1.96
CA SER A 13 -5.83 -13.69 -2.50
C SER A 13 -4.49 -13.43 -1.80
N LEU A 14 -4.17 -12.16 -1.56
CA LEU A 14 -2.96 -11.79 -0.84
C LEU A 14 -2.98 -12.29 0.60
N ARG A 15 -4.11 -12.16 1.28
CA ARG A 15 -4.26 -12.66 2.65
C ARG A 15 -4.17 -14.19 2.69
N ALA A 16 -4.79 -14.87 1.73
CA ALA A 16 -4.73 -16.34 1.63
C ALA A 16 -3.29 -16.84 1.41
N ALA A 17 -2.45 -16.02 0.78
CA ALA A 17 -1.03 -16.32 0.60
C ALA A 17 -0.20 -16.10 1.86
N GLY A 18 -0.81 -15.66 2.97
CA GLY A 18 -0.12 -15.44 4.24
C GLY A 18 0.48 -14.05 4.40
N LEU A 19 0.16 -13.12 3.50
CA LEU A 19 0.69 -11.76 3.59
C LEU A 19 -0.14 -10.92 4.57
N LYS A 20 0.55 -10.03 5.27
CA LYS A 20 -0.09 -8.99 6.07
C LYS A 20 -0.32 -7.76 5.20
N LEU A 21 -1.48 -7.13 5.36
CA LEU A 21 -1.85 -5.97 4.57
C LEU A 21 -2.02 -4.75 5.46
N ALA A 22 -1.53 -3.61 4.99
CA ALA A 22 -1.69 -2.34 5.69
C ALA A 22 -2.06 -1.23 4.71
N VAL A 23 -2.73 -0.22 5.22
CA VAL A 23 -2.95 1.04 4.50
C VAL A 23 -2.00 2.08 5.09
N GLY A 24 -1.25 2.76 4.22
CA GLY A 24 -0.45 3.92 4.56
C GLY A 24 -0.96 5.12 3.78
N SER A 25 -1.67 6.02 4.44
CA SER A 25 -2.33 7.15 3.79
C SER A 25 -2.06 8.45 4.52
N SER A 26 -1.85 9.53 3.76
CA SER A 26 -1.77 10.87 4.31
C SER A 26 -3.15 11.46 4.61
N SER A 27 -4.21 10.81 4.16
CA SER A 27 -5.58 11.26 4.42
C SER A 27 -5.96 11.03 5.87
N LYS A 28 -6.55 12.04 6.52
CA LYS A 28 -7.10 11.90 7.87
C LYS A 28 -8.41 11.12 7.89
N ASN A 29 -8.97 10.86 6.71
CA ASN A 29 -10.25 10.16 6.53
C ASN A 29 -10.08 8.70 6.07
N ALA A 30 -8.86 8.15 6.07
CA ALA A 30 -8.62 6.82 5.53
C ALA A 30 -9.49 5.74 6.19
N ARG A 31 -9.61 5.77 7.52
CA ARG A 31 -10.44 4.79 8.26
C ARG A 31 -11.92 4.90 7.87
N PHE A 32 -12.41 6.13 7.74
CA PHE A 32 -13.79 6.38 7.33
C PHE A 32 -14.06 5.85 5.91
N ILE A 33 -13.13 6.09 4.99
CA ILE A 33 -13.23 5.60 3.62
C ILE A 33 -13.25 4.07 3.59
N LEU A 34 -12.40 3.41 4.38
CA LEU A 34 -12.37 1.95 4.45
C LEU A 34 -13.68 1.38 5.01
N GLU A 35 -14.27 2.03 6.00
CA GLU A 35 -15.58 1.63 6.53
C GLU A 35 -16.66 1.75 5.47
N ARG A 36 -16.67 2.85 4.72
CA ARG A 36 -17.65 3.07 3.64
C ARG A 36 -17.50 2.05 2.51
N LEU A 37 -16.31 1.57 2.26
CA LEU A 37 -16.03 0.52 1.26
C LEU A 37 -16.20 -0.88 1.82
N GLU A 38 -16.46 -1.02 3.11
CA GLU A 38 -16.50 -2.31 3.80
C GLU A 38 -15.19 -3.08 3.59
N ALA A 39 -14.05 -2.36 3.59
CA ALA A 39 -12.75 -2.91 3.26
C ALA A 39 -11.83 -3.10 4.46
N GLY A 40 -12.21 -2.57 5.63
CA GLY A 40 -11.34 -2.59 6.81
C GLY A 40 -10.91 -3.98 7.25
N GLN A 41 -11.75 -4.98 7.05
CA GLN A 41 -11.44 -6.36 7.47
C GLN A 41 -10.28 -6.98 6.69
N TYR A 42 -9.89 -6.41 5.55
CA TYR A 42 -8.79 -6.94 4.75
C TYR A 42 -7.42 -6.46 5.23
N PHE A 43 -7.37 -5.49 6.13
CA PHE A 43 -6.12 -4.86 6.55
C PHE A 43 -5.80 -5.15 8.00
N ASP A 44 -4.55 -5.52 8.25
CA ASP A 44 -4.01 -5.79 9.58
C ASP A 44 -3.65 -4.50 10.31
N ALA A 45 -3.40 -3.43 9.57
CA ALA A 45 -3.04 -2.13 10.13
C ALA A 45 -3.48 -1.00 9.20
N VAL A 46 -3.80 0.14 9.78
CA VAL A 46 -4.11 1.37 9.05
C VAL A 46 -3.34 2.51 9.70
N CYS A 47 -2.42 3.11 8.95
CA CYS A 47 -1.73 4.32 9.35
C CYS A 47 -2.28 5.47 8.50
N ASP A 48 -2.93 6.43 9.12
CA ASP A 48 -3.56 7.55 8.41
C ASP A 48 -2.89 8.88 8.75
N GLY A 49 -3.42 9.97 8.17
CA GLY A 49 -2.86 11.30 8.35
C GLY A 49 -2.89 11.84 9.76
N THR A 50 -3.67 11.24 10.66
CA THR A 50 -3.71 11.67 12.07
C THR A 50 -2.52 11.14 12.87
N GLN A 51 -1.79 10.16 12.33
CA GLN A 51 -0.72 9.45 13.02
C GLN A 51 0.67 9.89 12.55
N ILE A 52 0.75 10.77 11.55
CA ILE A 52 2.02 11.20 10.97
C ILE A 52 2.17 12.71 11.05
N ALA A 53 3.43 13.18 11.19
CA ALA A 53 3.78 14.58 11.16
C ALA A 53 4.18 15.03 9.74
N ARG A 54 4.71 14.12 8.93
CA ARG A 54 5.24 14.43 7.59
C ARG A 54 4.64 13.50 6.56
N SER A 55 4.03 14.11 5.53
CA SER A 55 3.44 13.38 4.41
C SER A 55 4.49 12.95 3.39
N LYS A 56 4.10 12.04 2.48
CA LYS A 56 4.91 11.65 1.33
C LYS A 56 5.41 12.91 0.59
N PRO A 57 6.65 12.94 0.13
CA PRO A 57 7.58 11.83 -0.06
C PRO A 57 8.40 11.44 1.18
N HIS A 58 8.07 11.98 2.37
CA HIS A 58 8.71 11.54 3.59
C HIS A 58 8.29 10.10 3.91
N PRO A 59 9.20 9.23 4.39
CA PRO A 59 8.89 7.81 4.59
C PRO A 59 8.04 7.50 5.83
N GLU A 60 7.69 8.48 6.65
CA GLU A 60 7.08 8.26 7.95
C GLU A 60 5.85 7.33 7.91
N VAL A 61 4.94 7.54 6.96
CA VAL A 61 3.71 6.75 6.88
C VAL A 61 3.99 5.28 6.65
N PHE A 62 4.97 4.96 5.82
CA PHE A 62 5.31 3.56 5.52
C PHE A 62 6.13 2.92 6.63
N LEU A 63 7.03 3.69 7.26
CA LEU A 63 7.76 3.19 8.42
C LEU A 63 6.83 2.87 9.57
N LYS A 64 5.83 3.72 9.84
CA LYS A 64 4.82 3.46 10.87
C LYS A 64 3.93 2.26 10.51
N ALA A 65 3.53 2.15 9.25
CA ALA A 65 2.74 1.00 8.80
C ALA A 65 3.50 -0.31 9.02
N ALA A 66 4.78 -0.36 8.66
CA ALA A 66 5.61 -1.54 8.88
C ALA A 66 5.75 -1.87 10.38
N GLU A 67 5.94 -0.86 11.21
CA GLU A 67 6.00 -1.03 12.67
C GLU A 67 4.70 -1.61 13.21
N MET A 68 3.56 -1.11 12.75
CA MET A 68 2.25 -1.62 13.15
C MET A 68 2.05 -3.08 12.73
N LEU A 69 2.63 -3.49 11.61
CA LEU A 69 2.61 -4.88 11.15
C LEU A 69 3.63 -5.76 11.88
N GLY A 70 4.58 -5.17 12.58
CA GLY A 70 5.67 -5.90 13.24
C GLY A 70 6.69 -6.45 12.25
N LEU A 71 6.88 -5.81 11.11
CA LEU A 71 7.77 -6.28 10.03
C LEU A 71 8.87 -5.27 9.74
N PRO A 72 10.10 -5.74 9.41
CA PRO A 72 11.14 -4.82 8.97
C PRO A 72 10.84 -4.27 7.58
N PRO A 73 11.24 -3.03 7.27
CA PRO A 73 10.99 -2.43 5.95
C PRO A 73 11.47 -3.28 4.77
N ALA A 74 12.60 -3.96 4.93
CA ALA A 74 13.21 -4.75 3.85
C ALA A 74 12.31 -5.88 3.32
N VAL A 75 11.31 -6.33 4.08
CA VAL A 75 10.38 -7.38 3.65
C VAL A 75 9.01 -6.84 3.27
N CYS A 76 8.86 -5.52 3.23
CA CYS A 76 7.60 -4.86 2.87
C CYS A 76 7.63 -4.40 1.42
N LEU A 77 6.48 -4.53 0.75
CA LEU A 77 6.27 -3.98 -0.58
C LEU A 77 5.19 -2.92 -0.50
N VAL A 78 5.49 -1.73 -1.02
CA VAL A 78 4.52 -0.64 -1.14
C VAL A 78 3.84 -0.75 -2.50
N VAL A 79 2.53 -0.58 -2.53
CA VAL A 79 1.76 -0.45 -3.77
C VAL A 79 1.31 1.01 -3.88
N GLU A 80 1.71 1.69 -4.92
CA GLU A 80 1.53 3.13 -5.01
C GLU A 80 1.23 3.58 -6.45
N ASP A 81 0.39 4.61 -6.60
CA ASP A 81 0.02 5.17 -7.89
C ASP A 81 0.64 6.56 -8.14
N ALA A 82 1.35 7.11 -7.19
CA ALA A 82 1.91 8.47 -7.27
C ALA A 82 3.43 8.45 -7.07
N PRO A 83 4.17 9.33 -7.80
CA PRO A 83 5.63 9.43 -7.65
C PRO A 83 6.09 9.72 -6.23
N ALA A 84 5.37 10.55 -5.47
CA ALA A 84 5.72 10.85 -4.09
C ALA A 84 5.68 9.60 -3.20
N GLY A 85 4.73 8.68 -3.46
CA GLY A 85 4.66 7.41 -2.75
C GLY A 85 5.83 6.49 -3.05
N LEU A 86 6.28 6.46 -4.31
CA LEU A 86 7.46 5.70 -4.70
C LEU A 86 8.71 6.22 -3.98
N GLN A 87 8.87 7.54 -3.92
CA GLN A 87 9.98 8.17 -3.23
C GLN A 87 9.97 7.86 -1.74
N ALA A 88 8.78 7.90 -1.11
CA ALA A 88 8.62 7.57 0.30
C ALA A 88 8.96 6.09 0.58
N ALA A 89 8.54 5.19 -0.29
CA ALA A 89 8.87 3.76 -0.17
C ALA A 89 10.38 3.54 -0.21
N ARG A 90 11.05 4.15 -1.18
CA ARG A 90 12.51 4.05 -1.31
C ARG A 90 13.23 4.60 -0.08
N ALA A 91 12.79 5.77 0.41
CA ALA A 91 13.36 6.37 1.60
C ALA A 91 13.13 5.51 2.86
N ALA A 92 12.05 4.70 2.87
CA ALA A 92 11.75 3.77 3.95
C ALA A 92 12.55 2.46 3.85
N GLY A 93 13.27 2.23 2.75
CA GLY A 93 13.97 0.97 2.51
C GLY A 93 13.06 -0.16 2.04
N MET A 94 11.96 0.19 1.39
CA MET A 94 10.97 -0.76 0.88
C MET A 94 10.97 -0.79 -0.65
N ASP A 95 10.68 -1.96 -1.23
CA ASP A 95 10.39 -2.06 -2.65
C ASP A 95 9.01 -1.48 -2.94
N CYS A 96 8.78 -1.10 -4.20
CA CYS A 96 7.51 -0.51 -4.60
C CYS A 96 7.00 -1.13 -5.90
N ALA A 97 5.71 -1.44 -5.92
CA ALA A 97 4.96 -1.73 -7.14
C ALA A 97 4.24 -0.46 -7.57
N GLY A 98 4.58 0.07 -8.73
CA GLY A 98 3.95 1.25 -9.29
C GLY A 98 2.69 0.86 -10.06
N VAL A 99 1.56 1.48 -9.74
CA VAL A 99 0.26 1.20 -10.34
C VAL A 99 -0.12 2.35 -11.27
N GLY A 100 -0.59 2.02 -12.47
CA GLY A 100 -1.02 3.00 -13.45
C GLY A 100 0.12 3.54 -14.30
N GLY A 101 -0.14 4.64 -15.00
CA GLY A 101 0.76 5.21 -15.99
C GLY A 101 1.54 6.44 -15.54
N ALA A 102 1.86 6.57 -14.27
CA ALA A 102 2.60 7.73 -13.78
C ALA A 102 4.02 7.79 -14.35
N ASP A 103 4.55 9.00 -14.46
CA ASP A 103 5.96 9.22 -14.76
C ASP A 103 6.78 9.01 -13.48
N TRP A 104 7.37 7.82 -13.39
CA TRP A 104 8.12 7.46 -12.18
C TRP A 104 9.51 8.10 -12.18
N PRO A 105 9.95 8.71 -11.07
CA PRO A 105 11.28 9.33 -10.97
C PRO A 105 12.43 8.32 -11.06
N PHE A 106 12.14 7.06 -10.78
CA PHE A 106 13.03 5.91 -10.98
C PHE A 106 12.16 4.68 -11.15
N ALA A 107 12.73 3.57 -11.62
CA ALA A 107 11.95 2.37 -11.92
C ALA A 107 11.44 1.71 -10.64
N PRO A 108 10.12 1.47 -10.50
CA PRO A 108 9.61 0.63 -9.42
C PRO A 108 10.02 -0.83 -9.64
N ALA A 109 9.98 -1.64 -8.58
CA ALA A 109 10.30 -3.08 -8.67
C ALA A 109 9.33 -3.81 -9.60
N TYR A 110 8.06 -3.39 -9.59
CA TYR A 110 7.00 -3.92 -10.47
C TYR A 110 6.19 -2.78 -11.04
N ARG A 111 5.71 -2.96 -12.29
CA ARG A 111 4.77 -2.03 -12.92
C ARG A 111 3.48 -2.77 -13.18
N LEU A 112 2.37 -2.26 -12.65
CA LEU A 112 1.06 -2.89 -12.73
C LEU A 112 0.05 -1.91 -13.31
N GLU A 113 -0.94 -2.41 -14.05
CA GLU A 113 -2.05 -1.56 -14.49
C GLU A 113 -2.92 -1.16 -13.30
N ASP A 114 -3.18 -2.12 -12.40
CA ASP A 114 -3.87 -1.88 -11.15
C ASP A 114 -3.50 -2.97 -10.12
N VAL A 115 -4.01 -2.84 -8.90
CA VAL A 115 -3.66 -3.74 -7.80
C VAL A 115 -4.13 -5.18 -8.05
N THR A 116 -5.11 -5.38 -8.92
CA THR A 116 -5.64 -6.73 -9.21
C THR A 116 -4.59 -7.64 -9.87
N ALA A 117 -3.56 -7.06 -10.48
CA ALA A 117 -2.46 -7.82 -11.08
C ALA A 117 -1.42 -8.29 -10.05
N LEU A 118 -1.44 -7.74 -8.84
CA LEU A 118 -0.40 -8.01 -7.83
C LEU A 118 -0.30 -9.47 -7.40
N PRO A 119 -1.42 -10.20 -7.12
CA PRO A 119 -1.30 -11.59 -6.70
C PRO A 119 -0.55 -12.48 -7.70
N ALA A 120 -0.81 -12.31 -9.00
CA ALA A 120 -0.14 -13.09 -10.03
C ALA A 120 1.36 -12.77 -10.11
N VAL A 121 1.73 -11.51 -9.99
CA VAL A 121 3.12 -11.06 -10.02
C VAL A 121 3.91 -11.64 -8.84
N LEU A 122 3.33 -11.66 -7.66
CA LEU A 122 4.00 -12.17 -6.46
C LEU A 122 4.11 -13.70 -6.45
N ARG A 123 3.23 -14.40 -7.17
CA ARG A 123 3.31 -15.86 -7.31
C ARG A 123 4.31 -16.30 -8.38
N GLY A 124 4.52 -15.44 -9.34
CA GLY A 124 5.37 -15.71 -10.48
C GLY A 124 6.78 -15.37 -10.26
#